data_3a742acbd23ce6586d9b435d1e38ce70
#
_entry.id   3a742acbd23ce6586d9b435d1e38ce70
#
_cell.length_a   1.000
_cell.length_b   1.000
_cell.length_c   1.000
_cell.angle_alpha   90.00
_cell.angle_beta   90.00
_cell.angle_gamma   90.00
#
_symmetry.space_group_name_H-M   'P 1'
#
loop_
_entity.id
_entity.type
_entity.pdbx_description
1 polymer ?
#
loop_
_entity_poly.entity_id
_entity_poly.type
_entity_poly.pdbx_seq_one_letter_code
_entity_poly.pdbx_strand_id
1 'polypeptide(L)'
;VIYDNFQKTFKQSGNTIVLAVEDYDVFAEGNFEKWHKFESDIAAIDGVESVLSPTQTFHLERNDSLEQLELFPFPGAYTNVDLDSLKSEFYKMPFYEGLLYSKDRSATLLLVQIDPEVLYIKKVLYLVEDLKKKVKNFEKDNNLVIHSSGLPFIRMANTRKTSREIFMFIGLSLFVTSLLLYLFLRSFKAMLISLLVVVLGVCWSFGLITTFGFRITMLTSLVPSLIIVIGVPNCIFLINKYHAEFKEHGNRVLSVQRVIRRIGAATLLTNTTTALGFAALTLTDSVILKEFGIVAAINILMVFAISIIIIPIFYSFSKLPKQRHYQHLEKKWVNSFIQTLTF
;
A
#
# COMPACT_ATOMS: atom_id res chain seq x y z
N VAL A 1 9.13 12.34 17.15
CA VAL A 1 9.31 13.35 18.22
C VAL A 1 9.19 14.76 17.68
N ILE A 2 10.02 15.22 16.70
CA ILE A 2 9.95 16.61 16.18
C ILE A 2 8.60 16.86 15.48
N TYR A 3 8.17 15.94 14.64
CA TYR A 3 6.89 16.02 13.92
C TYR A 3 5.69 15.96 14.88
N ASP A 4 5.74 15.10 15.90
CA ASP A 4 4.66 14.98 16.89
C ASP A 4 4.54 16.26 17.74
N ASN A 5 5.68 16.88 18.07
CA ASN A 5 5.68 18.17 18.76
C ASN A 5 5.14 19.28 17.86
N PHE A 6 5.51 19.31 16.58
CA PHE A 6 4.97 20.25 15.59
C PHE A 6 3.45 20.10 15.47
N GLN A 7 2.93 18.87 15.32
CA GLN A 7 1.49 18.61 15.27
C GLN A 7 0.76 19.09 16.54
N LYS A 8 1.34 18.85 17.72
CA LYS A 8 0.73 19.28 18.99
C LYS A 8 0.69 20.79 19.11
N THR A 9 1.73 21.48 18.64
CA THR A 9 1.86 22.94 18.76
C THR A 9 0.99 23.67 17.74
N PHE A 10 1.02 23.23 16.48
CA PHE A 10 0.36 23.93 15.37
C PHE A 10 -0.97 23.30 14.95
N LYS A 11 -1.36 22.16 15.53
CA LYS A 11 -2.57 21.39 15.18
C LYS A 11 -2.71 21.10 13.67
N GLN A 12 -1.61 21.17 12.92
CA GLN A 12 -1.60 20.92 11.48
C GLN A 12 -1.29 19.44 11.21
N SER A 13 -2.26 18.76 10.63
CA SER A 13 -2.19 17.30 10.37
C SER A 13 -1.71 16.96 8.96
N GLY A 14 -1.26 17.93 8.16
CA GLY A 14 -0.97 17.70 6.74
C GLY A 14 -2.22 17.21 5.98
N ASN A 15 -3.35 17.81 6.29
CA ASN A 15 -4.67 17.48 5.79
C ASN A 15 -5.14 18.40 4.64
N THR A 16 -4.22 19.19 4.08
CA THR A 16 -4.52 20.14 3.02
C THR A 16 -4.24 19.54 1.65
N ILE A 17 -5.20 19.66 0.73
CA ILE A 17 -5.02 19.44 -0.71
C ILE A 17 -4.89 20.81 -1.36
N VAL A 18 -3.94 20.92 -2.28
CA VAL A 18 -3.69 22.14 -3.06
C VAL A 18 -4.07 21.86 -4.50
N LEU A 19 -4.92 22.71 -5.05
CA LEU A 19 -5.27 22.74 -6.46
C LEU A 19 -4.64 23.99 -7.06
N ALA A 20 -3.84 23.86 -8.11
CA ALA A 20 -3.17 24.96 -8.78
C ALA A 20 -3.64 25.06 -10.23
N VAL A 21 -3.92 26.24 -10.69
CA VAL A 21 -4.22 26.54 -12.09
C VAL A 21 -3.26 27.62 -12.59
N GLU A 22 -2.72 27.41 -13.79
CA GLU A 22 -1.83 28.37 -14.44
C GLU A 22 -2.61 29.15 -15.51
N ASP A 23 -2.21 30.40 -15.73
CA ASP A 23 -2.74 31.30 -16.75
C ASP A 23 -4.27 31.46 -16.74
N TYR A 24 -4.88 31.38 -15.54
CA TYR A 24 -6.31 31.56 -15.35
C TYR A 24 -6.60 32.75 -14.45
N ASP A 25 -7.14 33.82 -15.06
CA ASP A 25 -7.55 35.00 -14.30
C ASP A 25 -8.92 34.77 -13.65
N VAL A 26 -8.91 34.50 -12.36
CA VAL A 26 -10.12 34.25 -11.56
C VAL A 26 -11.02 35.48 -11.51
N PHE A 27 -10.44 36.69 -11.57
CA PHE A 27 -11.19 37.96 -11.49
C PHE A 27 -11.70 38.45 -12.86
N ALA A 28 -11.41 37.73 -13.96
CA ALA A 28 -11.97 38.10 -15.26
C ALA A 28 -13.50 37.88 -15.31
N GLU A 29 -14.18 38.65 -16.14
CA GLU A 29 -15.62 38.59 -16.32
C GLU A 29 -16.09 37.17 -16.67
N GLY A 30 -17.07 36.65 -15.92
CA GLY A 30 -17.58 35.30 -16.04
C GLY A 30 -16.71 34.19 -15.43
N ASN A 31 -15.44 34.41 -15.15
CA ASN A 31 -14.58 33.44 -14.47
C ASN A 31 -14.79 33.43 -12.96
N PHE A 32 -15.04 34.61 -12.38
CA PHE A 32 -15.28 34.75 -10.95
C PHE A 32 -16.46 33.90 -10.46
N GLU A 33 -17.59 33.98 -11.13
CA GLU A 33 -18.78 33.16 -10.79
C GLU A 33 -18.55 31.68 -10.98
N LYS A 34 -17.87 31.28 -12.06
CA LYS A 34 -17.54 29.88 -12.32
C LYS A 34 -16.61 29.32 -11.25
N TRP A 35 -15.59 30.11 -10.86
CA TRP A 35 -14.64 29.72 -9.81
C TRP A 35 -15.33 29.63 -8.47
N HIS A 36 -16.14 30.61 -8.11
CA HIS A 36 -16.90 30.61 -6.85
C HIS A 36 -17.88 29.42 -6.76
N LYS A 37 -18.52 29.07 -7.87
CA LYS A 37 -19.35 27.86 -7.93
C LYS A 37 -18.51 26.60 -7.74
N PHE A 38 -17.36 26.51 -8.38
CA PHE A 38 -16.43 25.38 -8.25
C PHE A 38 -15.97 25.19 -6.80
N GLU A 39 -15.63 26.28 -6.11
CA GLU A 39 -15.30 26.27 -4.67
C GLU A 39 -16.45 25.75 -3.83
N SER A 40 -17.64 26.30 -4.04
CA SER A 40 -18.84 25.89 -3.31
C SER A 40 -19.15 24.41 -3.52
N ASP A 41 -18.97 23.93 -4.73
CA ASP A 41 -19.12 22.53 -5.07
C ASP A 41 -18.08 21.65 -4.33
N ILE A 42 -16.85 22.11 -4.16
CA ILE A 42 -15.80 21.41 -3.39
C ILE A 42 -16.11 21.48 -1.89
N ALA A 43 -16.49 22.63 -1.36
CA ALA A 43 -16.85 22.82 0.04
C ALA A 43 -18.02 21.93 0.49
N ALA A 44 -18.93 21.58 -0.45
CA ALA A 44 -20.07 20.68 -0.19
C ALA A 44 -19.69 19.21 -0.12
N ILE A 45 -18.44 18.82 -0.38
CA ILE A 45 -18.00 17.41 -0.29
C ILE A 45 -17.92 17.00 1.20
N ASP A 46 -18.54 15.89 1.55
CA ASP A 46 -18.49 15.34 2.92
C ASP A 46 -17.06 15.05 3.36
N GLY A 47 -16.62 15.69 4.45
CA GLY A 47 -15.27 15.60 4.99
C GLY A 47 -14.33 16.76 4.58
N VAL A 48 -14.79 17.73 3.81
CA VAL A 48 -14.09 19.00 3.60
C VAL A 48 -14.42 19.92 4.79
N GLU A 49 -13.41 20.39 5.49
CA GLU A 49 -13.54 21.29 6.64
C GLU A 49 -13.65 22.75 6.19
N SER A 50 -12.80 23.16 5.27
CA SER A 50 -12.79 24.51 4.71
C SER A 50 -12.11 24.55 3.34
N VAL A 51 -12.44 25.58 2.58
CA VAL A 51 -11.82 25.92 1.30
C VAL A 51 -11.30 27.35 1.41
N LEU A 52 -10.06 27.56 1.00
CA LEU A 52 -9.44 28.88 0.94
C LEU A 52 -8.97 29.16 -0.48
N SER A 53 -9.41 30.27 -1.05
CA SER A 53 -9.18 30.64 -2.42
C SER A 53 -9.32 32.15 -2.63
N PRO A 54 -8.87 32.71 -3.75
CA PRO A 54 -8.98 34.15 -4.00
C PRO A 54 -10.39 34.75 -3.88
N THR A 55 -11.43 33.96 -4.13
CA THR A 55 -12.83 34.40 -4.02
C THR A 55 -13.46 34.10 -2.65
N GLN A 56 -12.70 33.43 -1.76
CA GLN A 56 -13.14 33.07 -0.41
C GLN A 56 -11.97 33.20 0.58
N THR A 57 -11.52 34.46 0.81
CA THR A 57 -10.42 34.81 1.70
C THR A 57 -10.92 35.66 2.87
N PHE A 58 -10.00 36.10 3.70
CA PHE A 58 -10.24 36.98 4.82
C PHE A 58 -9.23 38.12 4.77
N HIS A 59 -9.64 39.34 5.17
CA HIS A 59 -8.73 40.40 5.43
C HIS A 59 -8.80 40.79 6.91
N LEU A 60 -7.68 41.35 7.41
CA LEU A 60 -7.58 41.81 8.77
C LEU A 60 -7.86 43.32 8.81
N GLU A 61 -8.90 43.73 9.54
CA GLU A 61 -9.14 45.11 9.85
C GLU A 61 -8.97 45.37 11.34
N ARG A 62 -8.49 46.54 11.66
CA ARG A 62 -8.39 46.99 13.06
C ARG A 62 -9.74 47.50 13.49
N ASN A 63 -10.32 46.85 14.47
CA ASN A 63 -11.49 47.41 15.17
C ASN A 63 -11.01 48.39 16.20
N ASP A 64 -11.09 49.71 15.89
CA ASP A 64 -10.62 50.78 16.77
C ASP A 64 -11.40 50.86 18.08
N SER A 65 -12.63 50.34 18.12
CA SER A 65 -13.45 50.32 19.35
C SER A 65 -13.01 49.24 20.34
N LEU A 66 -12.44 48.13 19.85
CA LEU A 66 -11.99 46.99 20.67
C LEU A 66 -10.47 46.89 20.76
N GLU A 67 -9.72 47.76 20.08
CA GLU A 67 -8.25 47.72 19.92
C GLU A 67 -7.73 46.35 19.50
N GLN A 68 -8.53 45.60 18.76
CA GLN A 68 -8.22 44.25 18.29
C GLN A 68 -8.28 44.16 16.76
N LEU A 69 -7.52 43.19 16.21
CA LEU A 69 -7.61 42.82 14.79
C LEU A 69 -8.75 41.82 14.62
N GLU A 70 -9.68 42.13 13.75
CA GLU A 70 -10.79 41.25 13.39
C GLU A 70 -10.65 40.74 11.95
N LEU A 71 -11.10 39.49 11.71
CA LEU A 71 -11.10 38.86 10.41
C LEU A 71 -12.43 39.13 9.73
N PHE A 72 -12.39 39.79 8.58
CA PHE A 72 -13.56 40.01 7.75
C PHE A 72 -13.48 39.16 6.47
N PRO A 73 -14.58 38.53 6.03
CA PRO A 73 -14.57 37.76 4.78
C PRO A 73 -14.35 38.68 3.57
N PHE A 74 -13.52 38.24 2.64
CA PHE A 74 -13.28 38.92 1.37
C PHE A 74 -13.75 38.00 0.23
N PRO A 75 -14.49 38.45 -0.73
CA PRO A 75 -14.97 39.80 -0.97
C PRO A 75 -16.19 40.27 -0.12
N GLY A 76 -16.63 39.49 0.85
CA GLY A 76 -17.75 39.88 1.74
C GLY A 76 -19.08 40.08 1.00
N ALA A 77 -19.86 41.05 1.43
CA ALA A 77 -21.15 41.39 0.82
C ALA A 77 -21.05 42.26 -0.45
N TYR A 78 -19.92 42.21 -1.16
CA TYR A 78 -19.69 42.99 -2.39
C TYR A 78 -20.50 42.46 -3.59
N THR A 79 -21.81 42.52 -3.49
CA THR A 79 -22.73 42.07 -4.53
C THR A 79 -22.80 42.95 -5.78
N ASN A 80 -22.13 44.14 -5.78
CA ASN A 80 -22.13 45.11 -6.87
C ASN A 80 -20.78 45.83 -7.06
N VAL A 81 -19.66 45.22 -6.72
CA VAL A 81 -18.34 45.84 -6.85
C VAL A 81 -17.72 45.43 -8.18
N ASP A 82 -17.06 46.41 -8.82
CA ASP A 82 -16.25 46.19 -10.02
C ASP A 82 -15.15 45.15 -9.75
N LEU A 83 -15.08 44.13 -10.62
CA LEU A 83 -14.11 43.00 -10.48
C LEU A 83 -12.66 43.51 -10.52
N ASP A 84 -12.38 44.61 -11.25
CA ASP A 84 -11.03 45.18 -11.31
C ASP A 84 -10.64 45.80 -9.96
N SER A 85 -11.58 46.43 -9.27
CA SER A 85 -11.38 46.94 -7.91
C SER A 85 -11.11 45.80 -6.93
N LEU A 86 -11.90 44.72 -6.96
CA LEU A 86 -11.69 43.53 -6.13
C LEU A 86 -10.33 42.92 -6.38
N LYS A 87 -9.93 42.74 -7.66
CA LYS A 87 -8.64 42.27 -8.03
C LYS A 87 -7.49 43.08 -7.48
N SER A 88 -7.63 44.42 -7.57
CA SER A 88 -6.65 45.34 -7.04
C SER A 88 -6.51 45.23 -5.53
N GLU A 89 -7.62 45.09 -4.80
CA GLU A 89 -7.62 44.95 -3.33
C GLU A 89 -7.04 43.59 -2.91
N PHE A 90 -7.39 42.52 -3.57
CA PHE A 90 -6.83 41.20 -3.30
C PHE A 90 -5.30 41.18 -3.41
N TYR A 91 -4.76 41.75 -4.46
CA TYR A 91 -3.31 41.81 -4.67
C TYR A 91 -2.58 42.83 -3.76
N LYS A 92 -3.28 43.67 -3.04
CA LYS A 92 -2.72 44.50 -1.97
C LYS A 92 -2.48 43.76 -0.66
N MET A 93 -3.01 42.52 -0.55
CA MET A 93 -2.84 41.66 0.63
C MET A 93 -1.59 40.79 0.49
N PRO A 94 -0.40 41.18 0.98
CA PRO A 94 0.86 40.47 0.76
C PRO A 94 0.89 39.12 1.45
N PHE A 95 0.02 38.87 2.42
CA PHE A 95 -0.09 37.60 3.12
C PHE A 95 -0.43 36.44 2.18
N TYR A 96 -1.17 36.69 1.12
CA TYR A 96 -1.59 35.67 0.17
C TYR A 96 -0.63 35.46 -0.98
N GLU A 97 0.42 36.30 -1.12
CA GLU A 97 1.49 36.07 -2.08
C GLU A 97 2.28 34.79 -1.73
N GLY A 98 2.40 33.88 -2.68
CA GLY A 98 3.01 32.57 -2.47
C GLY A 98 2.12 31.54 -1.77
N LEU A 99 0.91 31.96 -1.29
CA LEU A 99 -0.07 31.06 -0.67
C LEU A 99 -1.27 30.82 -1.60
N LEU A 100 -1.84 31.85 -2.18
CA LEU A 100 -3.00 31.78 -3.10
C LEU A 100 -2.68 32.24 -4.52
N TYR A 101 -1.60 32.97 -4.72
CA TYR A 101 -1.12 33.34 -6.05
C TYR A 101 0.42 33.40 -6.09
N SER A 102 0.98 33.15 -7.25
CA SER A 102 2.43 33.23 -7.47
C SER A 102 2.91 34.69 -7.52
N LYS A 103 4.20 34.92 -7.27
CA LYS A 103 4.80 36.28 -7.30
C LYS A 103 4.61 36.99 -8.65
N ASP A 104 4.65 36.25 -9.73
CA ASP A 104 4.42 36.71 -11.10
C ASP A 104 2.93 36.74 -11.48
N ARG A 105 2.05 36.32 -10.57
CA ARG A 105 0.59 36.22 -10.74
C ARG A 105 0.16 35.29 -11.89
N SER A 106 1.02 34.39 -12.34
CA SER A 106 0.72 33.44 -13.39
C SER A 106 -0.06 32.21 -12.88
N ALA A 107 0.03 31.92 -11.60
CA ALA A 107 -0.66 30.76 -11.00
C ALA A 107 -1.56 31.19 -9.83
N THR A 108 -2.72 30.55 -9.78
CA THR A 108 -3.70 30.70 -8.70
C THR A 108 -3.89 29.36 -8.00
N LEU A 109 -3.98 29.40 -6.66
CA LEU A 109 -4.09 28.25 -5.80
C LEU A 109 -5.44 28.24 -5.06
N LEU A 110 -5.99 27.04 -4.90
CA LEU A 110 -7.15 26.76 -4.07
C LEU A 110 -6.73 25.69 -3.05
N LEU A 111 -6.88 26.00 -1.77
CA LEU A 111 -6.52 25.14 -0.68
C LEU A 111 -7.78 24.47 -0.11
N VAL A 112 -7.80 23.15 -0.09
CA VAL A 112 -8.90 22.33 0.45
C VAL A 112 -8.41 21.69 1.73
N GLN A 113 -8.96 22.07 2.86
CA GLN A 113 -8.65 21.49 4.15
C GLN A 113 -9.63 20.33 4.42
N ILE A 114 -9.08 19.17 4.74
CA ILE A 114 -9.86 17.97 5.04
C ILE A 114 -9.92 17.79 6.56
N ASP A 115 -11.09 17.38 7.06
CA ASP A 115 -11.27 17.03 8.46
C ASP A 115 -10.27 15.93 8.87
N PRO A 116 -9.44 16.18 9.91
CA PRO A 116 -8.47 15.21 10.39
C PRO A 116 -9.07 13.84 10.74
N GLU A 117 -10.32 13.78 11.18
CA GLU A 117 -10.99 12.52 11.52
C GLU A 117 -11.25 11.65 10.27
N VAL A 118 -11.50 12.29 9.14
CA VAL A 118 -11.75 11.60 7.86
C VAL A 118 -10.48 11.03 7.24
N LEU A 119 -9.31 11.58 7.54
CA LEU A 119 -8.01 11.18 6.95
C LEU A 119 -7.63 9.72 7.18
N TYR A 120 -8.14 9.10 8.22
CA TYR A 120 -7.79 7.74 8.63
C TYR A 120 -8.85 6.69 8.27
N ILE A 121 -9.94 7.10 7.65
CA ILE A 121 -11.09 6.25 7.32
C ILE A 121 -11.15 6.06 5.79
N LYS A 122 -11.82 4.99 5.35
CA LYS A 122 -12.11 4.76 3.91
C LYS A 122 -12.82 5.94 3.23
N LYS A 123 -13.44 6.82 4.01
CA LYS A 123 -14.10 8.04 3.53
C LYS A 123 -13.16 8.95 2.74
N VAL A 124 -11.88 9.08 3.13
CA VAL A 124 -10.91 9.89 2.38
C VAL A 124 -10.77 9.46 0.92
N LEU A 125 -10.95 8.15 0.64
CA LEU A 125 -10.90 7.65 -0.73
C LEU A 125 -12.06 8.19 -1.57
N TYR A 126 -13.27 8.19 -1.01
CA TYR A 126 -14.46 8.72 -1.68
C TYR A 126 -14.38 10.24 -1.85
N LEU A 127 -13.94 10.95 -0.81
CA LEU A 127 -13.73 12.40 -0.85
C LEU A 127 -12.79 12.81 -1.99
N VAL A 128 -11.60 12.19 -2.05
CA VAL A 128 -10.61 12.53 -3.10
C VAL A 128 -11.08 12.08 -4.49
N GLU A 129 -11.89 11.01 -4.60
CA GLU A 129 -12.52 10.64 -5.87
C GLU A 129 -13.55 11.66 -6.33
N ASP A 130 -14.36 12.14 -5.43
CA ASP A 130 -15.37 13.16 -5.72
C ASP A 130 -14.73 14.48 -6.09
N LEU A 131 -13.68 14.88 -5.32
CA LEU A 131 -12.85 16.03 -5.65
C LEU A 131 -12.26 15.91 -7.06
N LYS A 132 -11.67 14.77 -7.39
CA LYS A 132 -11.14 14.53 -8.75
C LYS A 132 -12.19 14.63 -9.84
N LYS A 133 -13.39 14.15 -9.60
CA LYS A 133 -14.48 14.27 -10.58
C LYS A 133 -14.86 15.73 -10.80
N LYS A 134 -15.01 16.51 -9.73
CA LYS A 134 -15.34 17.95 -9.80
C LYS A 134 -14.24 18.72 -10.51
N VAL A 135 -12.97 18.49 -10.15
CA VAL A 135 -11.79 19.06 -10.83
C VAL A 135 -11.83 18.73 -12.32
N LYS A 136 -12.00 17.48 -12.70
CA LYS A 136 -12.00 17.04 -14.10
C LYS A 136 -13.16 17.64 -14.91
N ASN A 137 -14.31 17.82 -14.31
CA ASN A 137 -15.45 18.48 -14.94
C ASN A 137 -15.13 19.95 -15.20
N PHE A 138 -14.60 20.66 -14.18
CA PHE A 138 -14.21 22.05 -14.31
C PHE A 138 -13.10 22.28 -15.36
N GLU A 139 -12.09 21.39 -15.41
CA GLU A 139 -11.05 21.39 -16.45
C GLU A 139 -11.67 21.29 -17.86
N LYS A 140 -12.60 20.36 -18.04
CA LYS A 140 -13.26 20.13 -19.34
C LYS A 140 -14.14 21.29 -19.76
N ASP A 141 -14.89 21.89 -18.82
CA ASP A 141 -15.83 22.96 -19.09
C ASP A 141 -15.14 24.29 -19.41
N ASN A 142 -13.91 24.50 -18.87
CA ASN A 142 -13.16 25.74 -19.06
C ASN A 142 -11.89 25.56 -19.89
N ASN A 143 -11.62 24.35 -20.42
CA ASN A 143 -10.44 24.02 -21.24
C ASN A 143 -9.11 24.42 -20.59
N LEU A 144 -8.95 24.06 -19.32
CA LEU A 144 -7.76 24.34 -18.51
C LEU A 144 -7.25 23.07 -17.82
N VAL A 145 -6.06 23.14 -17.22
CA VAL A 145 -5.46 22.04 -16.47
C VAL A 145 -5.29 22.47 -15.00
N ILE A 146 -5.76 21.63 -14.10
CA ILE A 146 -5.60 21.85 -12.65
C ILE A 146 -4.61 20.82 -12.08
N HIS A 147 -3.52 21.32 -11.56
CA HIS A 147 -2.54 20.51 -10.87
C HIS A 147 -2.95 20.27 -9.42
N SER A 148 -3.09 19.00 -9.03
CA SER A 148 -3.51 18.62 -7.69
C SER A 148 -2.32 18.07 -6.90
N SER A 149 -2.10 18.57 -5.69
CA SER A 149 -1.04 18.14 -4.77
C SER A 149 -1.55 18.09 -3.33
N GLY A 150 -0.74 17.57 -2.42
CA GLY A 150 -1.04 17.48 -1.00
C GLY A 150 -0.91 16.07 -0.44
N LEU A 151 -0.63 15.98 0.87
CA LEU A 151 -0.43 14.68 1.53
C LEU A 151 -1.62 13.72 1.42
N PRO A 152 -2.88 14.15 1.57
CA PRO A 152 -4.03 13.26 1.41
C PRO A 152 -4.10 12.68 0.00
N PHE A 153 -3.83 13.49 -1.01
CA PHE A 153 -3.82 13.10 -2.41
C PHE A 153 -2.72 12.06 -2.71
N ILE A 154 -1.50 12.31 -2.24
CA ILE A 154 -0.36 11.41 -2.38
C ILE A 154 -0.60 10.09 -1.65
N ARG A 155 -1.11 10.14 -0.41
CA ARG A 155 -1.45 8.95 0.38
C ARG A 155 -2.47 8.07 -0.34
N MET A 156 -3.52 8.67 -0.89
CA MET A 156 -4.53 7.92 -1.64
C MET A 156 -3.95 7.29 -2.91
N ALA A 157 -3.17 8.05 -3.70
CA ALA A 157 -2.54 7.54 -4.91
C ALA A 157 -1.63 6.33 -4.60
N ASN A 158 -0.83 6.44 -3.53
CA ASN A 158 0.03 5.36 -3.06
C ASN A 158 -0.78 4.15 -2.58
N THR A 159 -1.86 4.35 -1.81
CA THR A 159 -2.70 3.25 -1.31
C THR A 159 -3.34 2.48 -2.45
N ARG A 160 -3.88 3.15 -3.47
CA ARG A 160 -4.45 2.50 -4.66
C ARG A 160 -3.41 1.74 -5.46
N LYS A 161 -2.25 2.36 -5.68
CA LYS A 161 -1.14 1.74 -6.39
C LYS A 161 -0.67 0.48 -5.65
N THR A 162 -0.44 0.61 -4.35
CA THR A 162 -0.02 -0.51 -3.49
C THR A 162 -1.03 -1.66 -3.51
N SER A 163 -2.32 -1.38 -3.36
CA SER A 163 -3.36 -2.42 -3.40
C SER A 163 -3.38 -3.17 -4.74
N ARG A 164 -3.27 -2.47 -5.87
CA ARG A 164 -3.20 -3.09 -7.19
C ARG A 164 -1.94 -3.93 -7.37
N GLU A 165 -0.81 -3.43 -6.90
CA GLU A 165 0.49 -4.11 -6.97
C GLU A 165 0.51 -5.38 -6.12
N ILE A 166 -0.10 -5.40 -4.94
CA ILE A 166 -0.22 -6.59 -4.09
C ILE A 166 -0.86 -7.74 -4.88
N PHE A 167 -2.03 -7.53 -5.46
CA PHE A 167 -2.73 -8.58 -6.20
C PHE A 167 -1.94 -9.03 -7.45
N MET A 168 -1.29 -8.09 -8.12
CA MET A 168 -0.42 -8.41 -9.27
C MET A 168 0.78 -9.28 -8.84
N PHE A 169 1.47 -8.89 -7.76
CA PHE A 169 2.63 -9.66 -7.25
C PHE A 169 2.23 -11.03 -6.72
N ILE A 170 1.12 -11.15 -6.01
CA ILE A 170 0.59 -12.44 -5.55
C ILE A 170 0.27 -13.32 -6.77
N GLY A 171 -0.46 -12.81 -7.75
CA GLY A 171 -0.83 -13.55 -8.95
C GLY A 171 0.39 -13.99 -9.74
N LEU A 172 1.36 -13.11 -9.98
CA LEU A 172 2.59 -13.41 -10.68
C LEU A 172 3.44 -14.44 -9.92
N SER A 173 3.60 -14.25 -8.60
CA SER A 173 4.34 -15.19 -7.74
C SER A 173 3.70 -16.56 -7.72
N LEU A 174 2.37 -16.66 -7.61
CA LEU A 174 1.65 -17.93 -7.66
C LEU A 174 1.78 -18.61 -9.03
N PHE A 175 1.73 -17.84 -10.12
CA PHE A 175 1.90 -18.38 -11.47
C PHE A 175 3.31 -18.95 -11.67
N VAL A 176 4.35 -18.17 -11.39
CA VAL A 176 5.76 -18.61 -11.52
C VAL A 176 6.02 -19.82 -10.62
N THR A 177 5.56 -19.76 -9.39
CA THR A 177 5.68 -20.85 -8.41
C THR A 177 4.99 -22.12 -8.89
N SER A 178 3.76 -22.02 -9.40
CA SER A 178 3.01 -23.15 -9.95
C SER A 178 3.74 -23.80 -11.11
N LEU A 179 4.31 -22.98 -12.00
CA LEU A 179 5.11 -23.45 -13.12
C LEU A 179 6.36 -24.20 -12.63
N LEU A 180 7.10 -23.62 -11.71
CA LEU A 180 8.30 -24.25 -11.12
C LEU A 180 7.96 -25.55 -10.41
N LEU A 181 6.92 -25.57 -9.56
CA LEU A 181 6.46 -26.76 -8.87
C LEU A 181 6.07 -27.88 -9.85
N TYR A 182 5.37 -27.53 -10.92
CA TYR A 182 5.00 -28.50 -11.95
C TYR A 182 6.22 -29.08 -12.67
N LEU A 183 7.18 -28.25 -13.02
CA LEU A 183 8.43 -28.67 -13.68
C LEU A 183 9.27 -29.59 -12.77
N PHE A 184 9.39 -29.25 -11.49
CA PHE A 184 10.18 -30.00 -10.53
C PHE A 184 9.50 -31.30 -10.08
N LEU A 185 8.22 -31.25 -9.71
CA LEU A 185 7.52 -32.38 -9.11
C LEU A 185 6.89 -33.29 -10.18
N ARG A 186 6.72 -32.83 -11.42
CA ARG A 186 6.07 -33.53 -12.54
C ARG A 186 4.76 -34.23 -12.18
N SER A 187 4.09 -33.72 -11.16
CA SER A 187 2.83 -34.23 -10.63
C SER A 187 1.89 -33.09 -10.35
N PHE A 188 0.77 -33.02 -11.07
CA PHE A 188 -0.24 -32.01 -10.89
C PHE A 188 -0.83 -32.04 -9.47
N LYS A 189 -0.98 -33.23 -8.87
CA LYS A 189 -1.46 -33.37 -7.49
C LYS A 189 -0.48 -32.82 -6.46
N ALA A 190 0.81 -33.10 -6.64
CA ALA A 190 1.84 -32.56 -5.75
C ALA A 190 1.96 -31.04 -5.89
N MET A 191 1.82 -30.50 -7.09
CA MET A 191 1.76 -29.07 -7.35
C MET A 191 0.56 -28.43 -6.63
N LEU A 192 -0.65 -29.00 -6.78
CA LEU A 192 -1.86 -28.46 -6.14
C LEU A 192 -1.77 -28.43 -4.62
N ILE A 193 -1.25 -29.48 -3.98
CA ILE A 193 -1.13 -29.50 -2.53
C ILE A 193 -0.09 -28.49 -2.03
N SER A 194 1.03 -28.35 -2.75
CA SER A 194 2.02 -27.33 -2.42
C SER A 194 1.45 -25.93 -2.59
N LEU A 195 0.66 -25.70 -3.62
CA LEU A 195 -0.02 -24.45 -3.86
C LEU A 195 -1.05 -24.15 -2.75
N LEU A 196 -1.79 -25.16 -2.30
CA LEU A 196 -2.73 -25.02 -1.16
C LEU A 196 -2.00 -24.56 0.10
N VAL A 197 -0.87 -25.18 0.44
CA VAL A 197 -0.04 -24.79 1.60
C VAL A 197 0.38 -23.33 1.51
N VAL A 198 0.84 -22.92 0.34
CA VAL A 198 1.30 -21.54 0.10
C VAL A 198 0.14 -20.54 0.20
N VAL A 199 -1.01 -20.85 -0.40
CA VAL A 199 -2.22 -20.00 -0.31
C VAL A 199 -2.69 -19.85 1.12
N LEU A 200 -2.70 -20.93 1.90
CA LEU A 200 -3.04 -20.86 3.34
C LEU A 200 -2.04 -19.98 4.11
N GLY A 201 -0.75 -20.04 3.77
CA GLY A 201 0.27 -19.16 4.33
C GLY A 201 0.01 -17.68 4.01
N VAL A 202 -0.38 -17.38 2.77
CA VAL A 202 -0.76 -16.02 2.35
C VAL A 202 -2.00 -15.53 3.11
N CYS A 203 -3.04 -16.36 3.21
CA CYS A 203 -4.24 -16.01 3.99
C CYS A 203 -3.91 -15.75 5.45
N TRP A 204 -3.05 -16.59 6.04
CA TRP A 204 -2.57 -16.40 7.41
C TRP A 204 -1.79 -15.09 7.58
N SER A 205 -0.98 -14.73 6.60
CA SER A 205 -0.24 -13.47 6.59
C SER A 205 -1.15 -12.25 6.71
N PHE A 206 -2.22 -12.18 5.91
CA PHE A 206 -3.19 -11.11 6.02
C PHE A 206 -3.91 -11.12 7.38
N GLY A 207 -4.21 -12.31 7.90
CA GLY A 207 -4.77 -12.47 9.24
C GLY A 207 -3.88 -11.86 10.32
N LEU A 208 -2.58 -12.14 10.28
CA LEU A 208 -1.60 -11.59 11.24
C LEU A 208 -1.49 -10.07 11.16
N ILE A 209 -1.36 -9.51 9.95
CA ILE A 209 -1.28 -8.05 9.73
C ILE A 209 -2.49 -7.37 10.37
N THR A 210 -3.69 -7.93 10.16
CA THR A 210 -4.94 -7.39 10.71
C THR A 210 -5.02 -7.54 12.23
N THR A 211 -4.63 -8.70 12.77
CA THR A 211 -4.69 -9.00 14.22
C THR A 211 -3.73 -8.10 15.01
N PHE A 212 -2.56 -7.81 14.49
CA PHE A 212 -1.61 -6.88 15.12
C PHE A 212 -1.97 -5.39 14.88
N GLY A 213 -3.00 -5.10 14.09
CA GLY A 213 -3.39 -3.73 13.77
C GLY A 213 -2.36 -2.99 12.91
N PHE A 214 -1.47 -3.72 12.23
CA PHE A 214 -0.44 -3.12 11.39
C PHE A 214 -1.02 -2.53 10.11
N ARG A 215 -0.45 -1.43 9.67
CA ARG A 215 -0.88 -0.80 8.42
C ARG A 215 -0.27 -1.51 7.22
N ILE A 216 -1.04 -1.63 6.15
CA ILE A 216 -0.52 -2.14 4.88
C ILE A 216 0.34 -1.04 4.25
N THR A 217 1.65 -1.17 4.40
CA THR A 217 2.67 -0.32 3.80
C THR A 217 3.23 -0.96 2.52
N MET A 218 4.07 -0.24 1.78
CA MET A 218 4.76 -0.83 0.62
C MET A 218 5.59 -2.05 1.01
N LEU A 219 6.26 -2.04 2.19
CA LEU A 219 7.06 -3.18 2.64
C LEU A 219 6.20 -4.35 3.11
N THR A 220 5.18 -4.12 3.95
CA THR A 220 4.30 -5.20 4.41
C THR A 220 3.49 -5.81 3.27
N SER A 221 3.27 -5.08 2.18
CA SER A 221 2.62 -5.59 0.98
C SER A 221 3.44 -6.65 0.23
N LEU A 222 4.75 -6.70 0.44
CA LEU A 222 5.63 -7.72 -0.16
C LEU A 222 5.64 -9.04 0.62
N VAL A 223 5.15 -9.05 1.88
CA VAL A 223 5.16 -10.27 2.72
C VAL A 223 4.45 -11.45 2.06
N PRO A 224 3.24 -11.32 1.48
CA PRO A 224 2.59 -12.43 0.80
C PRO A 224 3.43 -13.06 -0.31
N SER A 225 4.07 -12.25 -1.15
CA SER A 225 4.93 -12.72 -2.23
C SER A 225 6.19 -13.41 -1.69
N LEU A 226 6.77 -12.87 -0.63
CA LEU A 226 7.92 -13.46 0.06
C LEU A 226 7.58 -14.85 0.62
N ILE A 227 6.41 -15.01 1.23
CA ILE A 227 5.93 -16.27 1.79
C ILE A 227 5.71 -17.31 0.69
N ILE A 228 5.20 -16.91 -0.47
CA ILE A 228 5.07 -17.79 -1.62
C ILE A 228 6.46 -18.36 -2.00
N VAL A 229 7.46 -17.51 -2.11
CA VAL A 229 8.81 -17.90 -2.51
C VAL A 229 9.49 -18.78 -1.46
N ILE A 230 9.33 -18.50 -0.17
CA ILE A 230 9.94 -19.30 0.93
C ILE A 230 9.19 -20.61 1.17
N GLY A 231 7.87 -20.62 0.99
CA GLY A 231 7.06 -21.83 1.21
C GLY A 231 7.32 -22.95 0.19
N VAL A 232 7.70 -22.59 -1.04
CA VAL A 232 7.94 -23.55 -2.13
C VAL A 232 9.07 -24.54 -1.85
N PRO A 233 10.29 -24.11 -1.48
CA PRO A 233 11.36 -25.04 -1.12
C PRO A 233 10.97 -25.99 0.00
N ASN A 234 10.24 -25.54 1.02
CA ASN A 234 9.75 -26.39 2.09
C ASN A 234 8.87 -27.52 1.55
N CYS A 235 7.92 -27.19 0.67
CA CYS A 235 7.05 -28.20 0.04
C CYS A 235 7.83 -29.17 -0.84
N ILE A 236 8.72 -28.66 -1.70
CA ILE A 236 9.54 -29.49 -2.59
C ILE A 236 10.42 -30.45 -1.77
N PHE A 237 11.06 -29.97 -0.72
CA PHE A 237 11.94 -30.79 0.15
C PHE A 237 11.17 -31.93 0.81
N LEU A 238 10.02 -31.63 1.42
CA LEU A 238 9.19 -32.63 2.09
C LEU A 238 8.66 -33.68 1.10
N ILE A 239 8.20 -33.25 -0.07
CA ILE A 239 7.63 -34.14 -1.10
C ILE A 239 8.71 -35.05 -1.71
N ASN A 240 9.83 -34.47 -2.13
CA ASN A 240 10.92 -35.24 -2.72
C ASN A 240 11.48 -36.27 -1.74
N LYS A 241 11.63 -35.90 -0.48
CA LYS A 241 12.12 -36.83 0.52
C LYS A 241 11.11 -37.92 0.85
N TYR A 242 9.81 -37.58 0.89
CA TYR A 242 8.77 -38.61 0.98
C TYR A 242 8.84 -39.61 -0.17
N HIS A 243 9.00 -39.16 -1.40
CA HIS A 243 9.16 -40.01 -2.53
C HIS A 243 10.40 -40.90 -2.43
N ALA A 244 11.53 -40.39 -1.97
CA ALA A 244 12.76 -41.16 -1.79
C ALA A 244 12.60 -42.24 -0.72
N GLU A 245 12.09 -41.92 0.46
CA GLU A 245 11.86 -42.89 1.56
C GLU A 245 10.82 -43.93 1.17
N PHE A 246 9.78 -43.55 0.41
CA PHE A 246 8.77 -44.47 -0.06
C PHE A 246 9.34 -45.43 -1.12
N LYS A 247 10.23 -44.99 -2.00
CA LYS A 247 10.91 -45.84 -2.98
C LYS A 247 11.78 -46.91 -2.29
N GLU A 248 12.41 -46.55 -1.16
CA GLU A 248 13.30 -47.47 -0.44
C GLU A 248 12.53 -48.52 0.38
N HIS A 249 11.42 -48.17 1.01
CA HIS A 249 10.76 -49.04 1.99
C HIS A 249 9.36 -49.51 1.59
N GLY A 250 8.73 -48.91 0.58
CA GLY A 250 7.36 -49.25 0.15
C GLY A 250 6.24 -49.01 1.17
N ASN A 251 6.58 -48.53 2.38
CA ASN A 251 5.63 -48.31 3.47
C ASN A 251 5.36 -46.80 3.67
N ARG A 252 4.08 -46.41 3.51
CA ARG A 252 3.64 -45.00 3.60
C ARG A 252 3.88 -44.39 5.00
N VAL A 253 3.42 -45.09 6.02
CA VAL A 253 3.47 -44.60 7.41
C VAL A 253 4.92 -44.40 7.85
N LEU A 254 5.76 -45.38 7.57
CA LEU A 254 7.18 -45.32 7.86
C LEU A 254 7.89 -44.17 7.11
N SER A 255 7.55 -43.99 5.83
CA SER A 255 8.10 -42.89 5.01
C SER A 255 7.72 -41.54 5.53
N VAL A 256 6.43 -41.30 5.89
CA VAL A 256 5.94 -40.07 6.50
C VAL A 256 6.65 -39.81 7.84
N GLN A 257 6.73 -40.81 8.72
CA GLN A 257 7.37 -40.67 10.02
C GLN A 257 8.86 -40.28 9.89
N ARG A 258 9.59 -40.92 8.96
CA ARG A 258 10.99 -40.58 8.74
C ARG A 258 11.20 -39.20 8.16
N VAL A 259 10.33 -38.77 7.23
CA VAL A 259 10.40 -37.42 6.67
C VAL A 259 10.18 -36.37 7.76
N ILE A 260 9.15 -36.52 8.57
CA ILE A 260 8.89 -35.57 9.67
C ILE A 260 10.09 -35.53 10.63
N ARG A 261 10.62 -36.68 11.05
CA ARG A 261 11.69 -36.75 12.03
C ARG A 261 13.04 -36.24 11.52
N ARG A 262 13.47 -36.61 10.29
CA ARG A 262 14.77 -36.26 9.75
C ARG A 262 14.79 -34.92 9.03
N ILE A 263 13.81 -34.68 8.19
CA ILE A 263 13.76 -33.46 7.36
C ILE A 263 13.08 -32.32 8.11
N GLY A 264 12.06 -32.62 8.92
CA GLY A 264 11.40 -31.62 9.73
C GLY A 264 12.38 -30.86 10.63
N ALA A 265 13.32 -31.54 11.27
CA ALA A 265 14.35 -30.89 12.09
C ALA A 265 15.28 -29.99 11.27
N ALA A 266 15.77 -30.47 10.12
CA ALA A 266 16.67 -29.70 9.26
C ALA A 266 15.98 -28.46 8.66
N THR A 267 14.77 -28.64 8.16
CA THR A 267 13.99 -27.52 7.60
C THR A 267 13.49 -26.54 8.68
N LEU A 268 13.20 -27.01 9.90
CA LEU A 268 12.92 -26.14 11.03
C LEU A 268 14.09 -25.23 11.31
N LEU A 269 15.32 -25.78 11.38
CA LEU A 269 16.53 -24.99 11.63
C LEU A 269 16.71 -23.90 10.56
N THR A 270 16.58 -24.26 9.28
CA THR A 270 16.69 -23.31 8.17
C THR A 270 15.61 -22.20 8.25
N ASN A 271 14.35 -22.57 8.50
CA ASN A 271 13.27 -21.59 8.61
C ASN A 271 13.44 -20.71 9.85
N THR A 272 13.94 -21.27 10.99
CA THR A 272 14.24 -20.50 12.20
C THR A 272 15.37 -19.50 11.94
N THR A 273 16.42 -19.91 11.26
CA THR A 273 17.53 -19.00 10.90
C THR A 273 17.02 -17.85 10.01
N THR A 274 16.19 -18.16 9.03
CA THR A 274 15.58 -17.15 8.15
C THR A 274 14.65 -16.22 8.95
N ALA A 275 13.82 -16.78 9.83
CA ALA A 275 12.93 -16.02 10.69
C ALA A 275 13.70 -15.08 11.64
N LEU A 276 14.81 -15.54 12.21
CA LEU A 276 15.70 -14.70 13.03
C LEU A 276 16.32 -13.57 12.22
N GLY A 277 16.69 -13.81 10.96
CA GLY A 277 17.16 -12.77 10.06
C GLY A 277 16.12 -11.66 9.85
N PHE A 278 14.85 -12.00 9.65
CA PHE A 278 13.77 -11.01 9.57
C PHE A 278 13.46 -10.39 10.94
N ALA A 279 13.51 -11.17 12.02
CA ALA A 279 13.32 -10.66 13.37
C ALA A 279 14.37 -9.61 13.76
N ALA A 280 15.58 -9.69 13.24
CA ALA A 280 16.63 -8.69 13.46
C ALA A 280 16.23 -7.28 12.99
N LEU A 281 15.31 -7.16 12.01
CA LEU A 281 14.76 -5.87 11.58
C LEU A 281 13.98 -5.15 12.69
N THR A 282 13.57 -5.87 13.74
CA THR A 282 12.91 -5.25 14.91
C THR A 282 13.84 -4.36 15.74
N LEU A 283 15.13 -4.51 15.56
CA LEU A 283 16.16 -3.70 16.25
C LEU A 283 16.35 -2.32 15.60
N THR A 284 15.77 -2.09 14.41
CA THR A 284 15.87 -0.80 13.72
C THR A 284 14.94 0.23 14.34
N ASP A 285 15.21 1.53 14.14
CA ASP A 285 14.32 2.59 14.62
C ASP A 285 13.08 2.81 13.73
N SER A 286 13.08 2.27 12.52
CA SER A 286 11.98 2.39 11.57
C SER A 286 10.79 1.52 11.95
N VAL A 287 9.65 2.14 12.27
CA VAL A 287 8.39 1.44 12.58
C VAL A 287 7.98 0.49 11.44
N ILE A 288 8.13 0.92 10.18
CA ILE A 288 7.74 0.13 9.01
C ILE A 288 8.59 -1.13 8.89
N LEU A 289 9.91 -1.04 9.14
CA LEU A 289 10.80 -2.20 9.12
C LEU A 289 10.54 -3.14 10.30
N LYS A 290 10.23 -2.62 11.50
CA LYS A 290 9.83 -3.44 12.65
C LYS A 290 8.58 -4.26 12.34
N GLU A 291 7.51 -3.62 11.87
CA GLU A 291 6.26 -4.29 11.50
C GLU A 291 6.49 -5.37 10.44
N PHE A 292 7.23 -5.04 9.38
CA PHE A 292 7.59 -5.98 8.33
C PHE A 292 8.38 -7.17 8.87
N GLY A 293 9.39 -6.93 9.70
CA GLY A 293 10.24 -7.96 10.28
C GLY A 293 9.47 -8.94 11.17
N ILE A 294 8.58 -8.43 12.04
CA ILE A 294 7.72 -9.24 12.91
C ILE A 294 6.80 -10.14 12.07
N VAL A 295 6.08 -9.55 11.12
CA VAL A 295 5.13 -10.28 10.29
C VAL A 295 5.83 -11.33 9.45
N ALA A 296 6.97 -11.00 8.82
CA ALA A 296 7.73 -11.94 8.01
C ALA A 296 8.27 -13.10 8.86
N ALA A 297 8.89 -12.83 10.02
CA ALA A 297 9.47 -13.84 10.89
C ALA A 297 8.41 -14.86 11.37
N ILE A 298 7.27 -14.38 11.86
CA ILE A 298 6.18 -15.26 12.32
C ILE A 298 5.62 -16.08 11.16
N ASN A 299 5.40 -15.46 10.00
CA ASN A 299 4.83 -16.14 8.84
C ASN A 299 5.74 -17.23 8.28
N ILE A 300 7.06 -17.05 8.28
CA ILE A 300 8.01 -18.09 7.85
C ILE A 300 7.86 -19.35 8.70
N LEU A 301 7.78 -19.20 10.02
CA LEU A 301 7.58 -20.33 10.94
C LEU A 301 6.19 -20.96 10.76
N MET A 302 5.16 -20.15 10.53
CA MET A 302 3.79 -20.65 10.33
C MET A 302 3.65 -21.40 9.00
N VAL A 303 4.22 -20.92 7.90
CA VAL A 303 4.19 -21.63 6.62
C VAL A 303 4.93 -22.96 6.70
N PHE A 304 6.06 -23.00 7.42
CA PHE A 304 6.73 -24.26 7.74
C PHE A 304 5.80 -25.21 8.53
N ALA A 305 5.16 -24.74 9.60
CA ALA A 305 4.23 -25.55 10.40
C ALA A 305 3.05 -26.08 9.55
N ILE A 306 2.46 -25.22 8.70
CA ILE A 306 1.39 -25.61 7.79
C ILE A 306 1.90 -26.69 6.81
N SER A 307 3.11 -26.54 6.26
CA SER A 307 3.67 -27.50 5.29
C SER A 307 3.94 -28.88 5.92
N ILE A 308 4.49 -28.91 7.15
CA ILE A 308 4.83 -30.16 7.84
C ILE A 308 3.59 -30.90 8.36
N ILE A 309 2.45 -30.22 8.47
CA ILE A 309 1.17 -30.82 8.83
C ILE A 309 0.43 -31.31 7.58
N ILE A 310 0.24 -30.44 6.60
CA ILE A 310 -0.63 -30.71 5.44
C ILE A 310 -0.02 -31.73 4.48
N ILE A 311 1.27 -31.62 4.19
CA ILE A 311 1.92 -32.50 3.21
C ILE A 311 1.89 -33.98 3.67
N PRO A 312 2.31 -34.33 4.90
CA PRO A 312 2.20 -35.70 5.40
C PRO A 312 0.78 -36.22 5.44
N ILE A 313 -0.18 -35.42 5.89
CA ILE A 313 -1.61 -35.82 5.92
C ILE A 313 -2.07 -36.18 4.52
N PHE A 314 -1.81 -35.33 3.53
CA PHE A 314 -2.19 -35.58 2.15
C PHE A 314 -1.59 -36.88 1.59
N TYR A 315 -0.28 -37.11 1.85
CA TYR A 315 0.39 -38.29 1.36
C TYR A 315 0.00 -39.59 2.11
N SER A 316 -0.50 -39.47 3.34
CA SER A 316 -1.09 -40.62 4.06
C SER A 316 -2.34 -41.15 3.36
N PHE A 317 -3.17 -40.25 2.80
CA PHE A 317 -4.43 -40.62 2.13
C PHE A 317 -4.30 -40.75 0.59
N SER A 318 -3.23 -40.23 0.00
CA SER A 318 -3.05 -40.22 -1.46
C SER A 318 -2.80 -41.61 -2.01
N LYS A 319 -3.19 -41.86 -3.29
CA LYS A 319 -2.83 -43.10 -4.04
C LYS A 319 -1.31 -43.17 -4.18
N LEU A 320 -0.81 -44.44 -4.28
CA LEU A 320 0.62 -44.74 -4.43
C LEU A 320 1.23 -43.88 -5.56
N PRO A 321 2.41 -43.31 -5.33
CA PRO A 321 3.10 -42.55 -6.37
C PRO A 321 3.47 -43.47 -7.54
N LYS A 322 3.18 -43.05 -8.77
CA LYS A 322 3.55 -43.82 -9.98
C LYS A 322 5.05 -43.67 -10.27
N GLN A 323 5.67 -44.67 -10.92
CA GLN A 323 7.12 -44.66 -11.29
C GLN A 323 7.56 -43.38 -12.04
N ARG A 324 6.67 -42.72 -12.79
CA ARG A 324 6.92 -41.45 -13.47
C ARG A 324 7.33 -40.30 -12.50
N HIS A 325 6.92 -40.35 -11.25
CA HIS A 325 7.21 -39.34 -10.24
C HIS A 325 8.61 -39.45 -9.66
N TYR A 326 9.34 -40.53 -9.90
CA TYR A 326 10.72 -40.76 -9.43
C TYR A 326 11.80 -40.51 -10.48
N GLN A 327 11.44 -40.50 -11.79
CA GLN A 327 12.39 -40.42 -12.90
C GLN A 327 13.20 -39.10 -12.92
N HIS A 328 12.75 -38.07 -12.27
CA HIS A 328 13.49 -36.78 -12.17
C HIS A 328 14.67 -36.85 -11.18
N LEU A 329 14.61 -37.77 -10.20
CA LEU A 329 15.69 -38.02 -9.23
C LEU A 329 16.88 -38.80 -9.85
N GLU A 330 16.68 -39.48 -11.00
CA GLU A 330 17.66 -40.32 -11.66
C GLU A 330 18.30 -39.70 -12.91
N LYS A 331 18.01 -38.41 -13.21
CA LYS A 331 18.60 -37.78 -14.40
C LYS A 331 20.12 -37.66 -14.26
N LYS A 332 20.87 -38.25 -15.17
CA LYS A 332 22.33 -38.20 -15.31
C LYS A 332 22.88 -36.75 -15.28
N TRP A 333 22.12 -35.76 -15.72
CA TRP A 333 22.51 -34.35 -15.71
C TRP A 333 22.64 -33.79 -14.31
N VAL A 334 21.75 -34.16 -13.38
CA VAL A 334 21.84 -33.72 -11.96
C VAL A 334 23.06 -34.34 -11.28
N ASN A 335 23.32 -35.64 -11.54
CA ASN A 335 24.50 -36.31 -11.02
C ASN A 335 25.80 -35.75 -11.62
N SER A 336 25.80 -35.42 -12.92
CA SER A 336 26.94 -34.78 -13.58
C SER A 336 27.22 -33.38 -13.00
N PHE A 337 26.17 -32.60 -12.74
CA PHE A 337 26.31 -31.26 -12.14
C PHE A 337 26.81 -31.33 -10.69
N ILE A 338 26.32 -32.30 -9.91
CA ILE A 338 26.79 -32.52 -8.53
C ILE A 338 28.26 -33.00 -8.55
N GLN A 339 28.66 -33.88 -9.48
CA GLN A 339 30.04 -34.29 -9.62
C GLN A 339 30.98 -33.16 -10.04
N THR A 340 30.49 -32.19 -10.82
CA THR A 340 31.29 -31.02 -11.22
C THR A 340 31.45 -29.99 -10.07
N LEU A 341 30.52 -29.99 -9.10
CA LEU A 341 30.58 -29.14 -7.92
C LEU A 341 31.38 -29.75 -6.74
N THR A 342 31.70 -31.02 -6.80
CA THR A 342 32.44 -31.74 -5.75
C THR A 342 33.94 -31.84 -6.06
N PHE A 343 34.38 -31.22 -7.13
CA PHE A 343 35.79 -30.95 -7.46
C PHE A 343 36.01 -29.43 -7.32
#